data_c9a5565aa8c7d7a4bed1525b25f2052a
#
_entry.id   c9a5565aa8c7d7a4bed1525b25f2052a
#
_cell.length_a   1.000
_cell.length_b   1.000
_cell.length_c   1.000
_cell.angle_alpha   90.00
_cell.angle_beta   90.00
_cell.angle_gamma   90.00
#
_symmetry.space_group_name_H-M   'P 1'
#
loop_
_entity.id
_entity.type
_entity.pdbx_description
1 polymer ?
#
loop_
_entity_poly.entity_id
_entity_poly.type
_entity_poly.pdbx_seq_one_letter_code
_entity_poly.pdbx_strand_id
1 'polypeptide(L)'
;MKDNSLKPVSFIRSRCLRLRHASSRCTKCLDVCPSDALILAEGQVGFLAHKCIGCESCIAVCPQDCYLSNGISDKGLEEEIRRKTSGKTLKISCQRIERQQENVVVNCLQRIDVSHLAQASRYGVETIELHTGKCSECQACRNASWLDEKKIEADEFFELFGNKLTVSREEHEWNVDYSKRHFLTNLLKRGELGEQKEYGE
;
A
#
# COMPACT_ATOMS: atom_id res chain seq x y z
N MET A 1 8.64 14.44 -21.85
CA MET A 1 8.10 14.06 -20.53
C MET A 1 7.55 12.65 -20.69
N LYS A 2 8.25 11.62 -20.19
CA LYS A 2 7.79 10.22 -20.31
C LYS A 2 6.57 10.05 -19.43
N ASP A 3 5.49 9.57 -20.01
CA ASP A 3 4.21 9.28 -19.35
C ASP A 3 4.41 8.38 -18.12
N ASN A 4 4.27 8.96 -16.93
CA ASN A 4 4.44 8.27 -15.65
C ASN A 4 3.08 7.71 -15.14
N SER A 5 2.04 7.81 -15.96
CA SER A 5 0.65 7.46 -15.62
C SER A 5 0.39 5.94 -15.49
N LEU A 6 1.36 5.11 -15.87
CA LEU A 6 1.21 3.66 -15.91
C LEU A 6 1.89 2.90 -14.76
N LYS A 7 2.64 3.59 -13.89
CA LYS A 7 3.33 2.96 -12.77
C LYS A 7 2.58 3.27 -11.48
N PRO A 8 2.09 2.28 -10.74
CA PRO A 8 1.32 2.53 -9.52
C PRO A 8 2.17 3.16 -8.39
N VAL A 9 3.49 2.97 -8.43
CA VAL A 9 4.44 3.47 -7.44
C VAL A 9 5.68 4.03 -8.12
N SER A 10 6.21 5.15 -7.63
CA SER A 10 7.48 5.74 -8.03
C SER A 10 8.56 5.48 -6.97
N PHE A 11 9.80 5.19 -7.40
CA PHE A 11 10.93 4.94 -6.51
C PHE A 11 11.95 6.08 -6.56
N ILE A 12 12.18 6.74 -5.42
CA ILE A 12 13.15 7.82 -5.23
C ILE A 12 14.46 7.24 -4.70
N ARG A 13 15.35 6.85 -5.60
CA ARG A 13 16.63 6.20 -5.27
C ARG A 13 17.49 6.98 -4.27
N SER A 14 17.53 8.31 -4.40
CA SER A 14 18.34 9.20 -3.55
C SER A 14 17.96 9.18 -2.08
N ARG A 15 16.77 8.70 -1.72
CA ARG A 15 16.33 8.57 -0.32
C ARG A 15 16.71 7.22 0.30
N CYS A 16 16.96 6.19 -0.51
CA CYS A 16 17.16 4.83 -0.03
C CYS A 16 18.41 4.69 0.83
N LEU A 17 18.24 4.25 2.09
CA LEU A 17 19.34 4.01 3.02
C LEU A 17 20.40 3.08 2.43
N ARG A 18 19.95 2.01 1.78
CA ARG A 18 20.85 1.01 1.20
C ARG A 18 21.69 1.54 0.03
N LEU A 19 21.16 2.53 -0.70
CA LEU A 19 21.86 3.20 -1.78
C LEU A 19 22.77 4.35 -1.30
N ARG A 20 22.44 4.93 -0.15
CA ARG A 20 23.20 6.05 0.43
C ARG A 20 24.36 5.60 1.33
N HIS A 21 24.24 4.42 1.96
CA HIS A 21 25.19 3.94 2.95
C HIS A 21 25.58 2.49 2.62
N ALA A 22 26.84 2.28 2.26
CA ALA A 22 27.37 0.96 1.87
C ALA A 22 27.22 -0.12 2.97
N SER A 23 27.22 0.30 4.24
CA SER A 23 27.02 -0.60 5.39
C SER A 23 25.55 -0.96 5.66
N SER A 24 24.59 -0.28 5.03
CA SER A 24 23.17 -0.55 5.25
C SER A 24 22.74 -1.91 4.70
N ARG A 25 22.03 -2.66 5.53
CA ARG A 25 21.46 -3.98 5.19
C ARG A 25 19.93 -3.95 5.09
N CYS A 26 19.33 -2.74 4.96
CA CYS A 26 17.88 -2.60 4.91
C CYS A 26 17.26 -3.41 3.76
N THR A 27 16.26 -4.25 4.07
CA THR A 27 15.52 -5.10 3.12
C THR A 27 14.00 -4.94 3.24
N LYS A 28 13.51 -4.05 4.10
CA LYS A 28 12.08 -3.95 4.46
C LYS A 28 11.12 -3.97 3.27
N CYS A 29 11.45 -3.23 2.21
CA CYS A 29 10.61 -3.17 1.01
C CYS A 29 10.66 -4.46 0.17
N LEU A 30 11.78 -5.20 0.19
CA LEU A 30 11.91 -6.49 -0.48
C LEU A 30 11.06 -7.54 0.23
N ASP A 31 11.08 -7.53 1.57
CA ASP A 31 10.43 -8.54 2.41
C ASP A 31 8.90 -8.50 2.27
N VAL A 32 8.33 -7.31 2.01
CA VAL A 32 6.87 -7.12 1.91
C VAL A 32 6.34 -7.16 0.48
N CYS A 33 7.20 -7.19 -0.55
CA CYS A 33 6.74 -7.14 -1.93
C CYS A 33 6.16 -8.49 -2.38
N PRO A 34 4.82 -8.60 -2.62
CA PRO A 34 4.21 -9.87 -2.95
C PRO A 34 4.45 -10.33 -4.40
N SER A 35 4.86 -9.42 -5.27
CA SER A 35 5.06 -9.68 -6.70
C SER A 35 6.53 -9.71 -7.12
N ASP A 36 7.45 -9.67 -6.15
CA ASP A 36 8.89 -9.58 -6.38
C ASP A 36 9.28 -8.47 -7.39
N ALA A 37 8.52 -7.36 -7.33
CA ALA A 37 8.83 -6.16 -8.12
C ALA A 37 10.03 -5.38 -7.58
N LEU A 38 10.43 -5.67 -6.34
CA LEU A 38 11.62 -5.12 -5.71
C LEU A 38 12.66 -6.22 -5.61
N ILE A 39 13.85 -5.94 -6.10
CA ILE A 39 14.95 -6.91 -6.17
C ILE A 39 16.20 -6.34 -5.52
N LEU A 40 17.08 -7.22 -5.11
CA LEU A 40 18.43 -6.88 -4.69
C LEU A 40 19.41 -7.38 -5.77
N ALA A 41 20.04 -6.46 -6.48
CA ALA A 41 21.05 -6.77 -7.47
C ALA A 41 22.35 -6.01 -7.12
N GLU A 42 23.47 -6.71 -7.04
CA GLU A 42 24.79 -6.13 -6.72
C GLU A 42 24.79 -5.26 -5.44
N GLY A 43 24.00 -5.68 -4.44
CA GLY A 43 23.83 -4.94 -3.18
C GLY A 43 22.91 -3.72 -3.25
N GLN A 44 22.34 -3.41 -4.40
CA GLN A 44 21.44 -2.29 -4.62
C GLN A 44 19.98 -2.73 -4.79
N VAL A 45 19.05 -1.87 -4.36
CA VAL A 45 17.62 -2.07 -4.58
C VAL A 45 17.25 -1.65 -5.99
N GLY A 46 16.72 -2.58 -6.77
CA GLY A 46 16.12 -2.36 -8.08
C GLY A 46 14.60 -2.39 -8.02
N PHE A 47 13.93 -1.72 -8.95
CA PHE A 47 12.49 -1.68 -9.08
C PHE A 47 12.04 -2.11 -10.48
N LEU A 48 11.37 -3.26 -10.57
CA LEU A 48 10.80 -3.83 -11.78
C LEU A 48 9.34 -3.39 -11.92
N ALA A 49 9.14 -2.22 -12.55
CA ALA A 49 7.84 -1.59 -12.63
C ALA A 49 6.76 -2.47 -13.30
N HIS A 50 7.13 -3.33 -14.26
CA HIS A 50 6.23 -4.24 -14.94
C HIS A 50 5.70 -5.39 -14.05
N LYS A 51 6.37 -5.69 -12.94
CA LYS A 51 5.91 -6.66 -11.93
C LYS A 51 5.07 -6.01 -10.82
N CYS A 52 5.10 -4.68 -10.72
CA CYS A 52 4.41 -3.99 -9.64
C CYS A 52 2.89 -4.08 -9.81
N ILE A 53 2.21 -4.59 -8.80
CA ILE A 53 0.74 -4.74 -8.76
C ILE A 53 0.04 -3.61 -8.01
N GLY A 54 0.77 -2.61 -7.54
CA GLY A 54 0.21 -1.42 -6.89
C GLY A 54 -0.35 -1.66 -5.48
N CYS A 55 0.15 -2.65 -4.75
CA CYS A 55 -0.30 -2.89 -3.38
C CYS A 55 0.16 -1.82 -2.38
N GLU A 56 1.21 -1.05 -2.71
CA GLU A 56 1.75 0.05 -1.90
C GLU A 56 2.33 -0.35 -0.53
N SER A 57 2.48 -1.64 -0.23
CA SER A 57 3.11 -2.11 1.01
C SER A 57 4.53 -1.57 1.21
N CYS A 58 5.28 -1.38 0.11
CA CYS A 58 6.62 -0.81 0.16
C CYS A 58 6.63 0.66 0.63
N ILE A 59 5.53 1.40 0.45
CA ILE A 59 5.38 2.77 0.95
C ILE A 59 5.27 2.72 2.47
N ALA A 60 4.35 1.92 2.99
CA ALA A 60 4.06 1.82 4.43
C ALA A 60 5.28 1.38 5.27
N VAL A 61 6.17 0.52 4.72
CA VAL A 61 7.31 -0.01 5.50
C VAL A 61 8.62 0.74 5.30
N CYS A 62 8.67 1.70 4.37
CA CYS A 62 9.93 2.39 4.06
C CYS A 62 10.22 3.49 5.07
N PRO A 63 11.29 3.40 5.91
CA PRO A 63 11.58 4.41 6.93
C PRO A 63 12.14 5.71 6.36
N GLN A 64 12.31 5.80 5.03
CA GLN A 64 12.90 6.94 4.34
C GLN A 64 12.01 7.49 3.23
N ASP A 65 10.75 7.11 3.17
CA ASP A 65 9.77 7.55 2.17
C ASP A 65 10.32 7.49 0.73
N CYS A 66 10.97 6.35 0.43
CA CYS A 66 11.58 6.14 -0.90
C CYS A 66 10.55 5.89 -1.99
N TYR A 67 9.34 5.52 -1.61
CA TYR A 67 8.28 5.17 -2.55
C TYR A 67 7.15 6.17 -2.46
N LEU A 68 6.62 6.59 -3.61
CA LEU A 68 5.47 7.47 -3.69
C LEU A 68 4.34 6.76 -4.44
N SER A 69 3.12 6.86 -3.93
CA SER A 69 1.94 6.44 -4.67
C SER A 69 1.70 7.39 -5.84
N ASN A 70 1.44 6.84 -7.02
CA ASN A 70 0.97 7.61 -8.17
C ASN A 70 -0.58 7.69 -8.21
N GLY A 71 -1.25 7.04 -7.27
CA GLY A 71 -2.68 7.19 -7.00
C GLY A 71 -2.93 8.30 -5.98
N ILE A 72 -3.13 7.91 -4.72
CA ILE A 72 -3.30 8.86 -3.62
C ILE A 72 -1.98 9.09 -2.88
N SER A 73 -1.52 10.34 -2.77
CA SER A 73 -0.35 10.69 -1.96
C SER A 73 -0.64 10.54 -0.46
N ASP A 74 0.40 10.53 0.38
CA ASP A 74 0.23 10.49 1.84
C ASP A 74 -0.62 11.65 2.34
N LYS A 75 -0.32 12.86 1.87
CA LYS A 75 -1.13 14.04 2.17
C LYS A 75 -2.58 13.91 1.69
N GLY A 76 -2.78 13.37 0.49
CA GLY A 76 -4.12 13.13 -0.06
C GLY A 76 -4.88 12.09 0.77
N LEU A 77 -4.20 11.05 1.24
CA LEU A 77 -4.79 10.03 2.10
C LEU A 77 -5.18 10.63 3.48
N GLU A 78 -4.32 11.46 4.06
CA GLU A 78 -4.62 12.19 5.29
C GLU A 78 -5.86 13.10 5.13
N GLU A 79 -5.94 13.84 4.03
CA GLU A 79 -7.10 14.69 3.71
C GLU A 79 -8.38 13.86 3.53
N GLU A 80 -8.29 12.68 2.88
CA GLU A 80 -9.42 11.76 2.75
C GLU A 80 -9.85 11.20 4.11
N ILE A 81 -8.92 10.78 4.96
CA ILE A 81 -9.20 10.33 6.33
C ILE A 81 -9.95 11.44 7.07
N ARG A 82 -9.42 12.66 7.08
CA ARG A 82 -10.06 13.80 7.74
C ARG A 82 -11.47 14.07 7.21
N ARG A 83 -11.64 14.05 5.88
CA ARG A 83 -12.91 14.36 5.21
C ARG A 83 -13.98 13.30 5.48
N LYS A 84 -13.56 12.02 5.54
CA LYS A 84 -14.46 10.88 5.74
C LYS A 84 -14.72 10.55 7.20
N THR A 85 -13.96 11.16 8.12
CA THR A 85 -14.24 11.06 9.54
C THR A 85 -15.54 11.77 9.85
N SER A 86 -16.58 11.00 10.12
CA SER A 86 -17.87 11.48 10.58
C SER A 86 -18.24 10.70 11.86
N GLY A 87 -18.18 11.38 13.03
CA GLY A 87 -18.40 10.72 14.31
C GLY A 87 -17.20 9.93 14.80
N LYS A 88 -17.45 8.79 15.47
CA LYS A 88 -16.44 8.01 16.18
C LYS A 88 -15.86 6.85 15.39
N THR A 89 -16.39 6.58 14.20
CA THR A 89 -16.01 5.42 13.38
C THR A 89 -15.48 5.89 12.02
N LEU A 90 -14.30 5.39 11.64
CA LEU A 90 -13.72 5.56 10.32
C LEU A 90 -13.72 4.21 9.60
N LYS A 91 -14.21 4.19 8.36
CA LYS A 91 -14.21 3.00 7.51
C LYS A 91 -13.16 3.12 6.41
N ILE A 92 -12.29 2.15 6.29
CA ILE A 92 -11.24 2.10 5.27
C ILE A 92 -11.38 0.81 4.46
N SER A 93 -11.47 0.94 3.14
CA SER A 93 -11.74 -0.17 2.23
C SER A 93 -10.58 -0.44 1.27
N CYS A 94 -10.35 -1.71 1.00
CA CYS A 94 -9.57 -2.14 -0.15
C CYS A 94 -10.36 -1.84 -1.45
N GLN A 95 -9.71 -1.27 -2.47
CA GLN A 95 -10.37 -0.97 -3.75
C GLN A 95 -10.89 -2.19 -4.52
N ARG A 96 -10.55 -3.41 -4.09
CA ARG A 96 -10.95 -4.67 -4.72
C ARG A 96 -12.32 -5.17 -4.30
N ILE A 97 -12.90 -4.60 -3.24
CA ILE A 97 -14.27 -4.85 -2.83
C ILE A 97 -15.21 -3.81 -3.42
N GLU A 98 -16.50 -4.02 -3.30
CA GLU A 98 -17.49 -3.06 -3.75
C GLU A 98 -17.30 -1.70 -3.03
N ARG A 99 -17.33 -0.62 -3.80
CA ARG A 99 -17.10 0.73 -3.26
C ARG A 99 -18.29 1.18 -2.44
N GLN A 100 -18.04 1.51 -1.19
CA GLN A 100 -18.94 2.26 -0.33
C GLN A 100 -18.49 3.73 -0.34
N GLN A 101 -19.41 4.65 -0.66
CA GLN A 101 -19.08 6.07 -0.85
C GLN A 101 -18.51 6.76 0.39
N GLU A 102 -18.88 6.27 1.56
CA GLU A 102 -18.46 6.78 2.87
C GLU A 102 -17.06 6.29 3.31
N ASN A 103 -16.52 5.27 2.65
CA ASN A 103 -15.24 4.70 3.05
C ASN A 103 -14.06 5.46 2.44
N VAL A 104 -12.94 5.53 3.17
CA VAL A 104 -11.64 5.85 2.60
C VAL A 104 -11.20 4.64 1.77
N VAL A 105 -10.93 4.83 0.49
CA VAL A 105 -10.56 3.73 -0.41
C VAL A 105 -9.07 3.78 -0.72
N VAL A 106 -8.36 2.70 -0.43
CA VAL A 106 -6.93 2.51 -0.75
C VAL A 106 -6.73 1.33 -1.70
N ASN A 107 -5.62 1.30 -2.41
CA ASN A 107 -5.31 0.21 -3.33
C ASN A 107 -5.24 -1.14 -2.59
N CYS A 108 -4.57 -1.16 -1.46
CA CYS A 108 -4.53 -2.27 -0.52
C CYS A 108 -4.41 -1.71 0.90
N LEU A 109 -5.07 -2.34 1.86
CA LEU A 109 -5.02 -1.92 3.26
C LEU A 109 -3.62 -2.04 3.88
N GLN A 110 -2.70 -2.79 3.27
CA GLN A 110 -1.29 -2.80 3.66
C GLN A 110 -0.60 -1.42 3.52
N ARG A 111 -1.22 -0.47 2.80
CA ARG A 111 -0.81 0.92 2.73
C ARG A 111 -1.00 1.67 4.05
N ILE A 112 -1.98 1.25 4.85
CA ILE A 112 -2.30 1.89 6.12
C ILE A 112 -1.25 1.47 7.16
N ASP A 113 -0.66 2.45 7.80
CA ASP A 113 0.28 2.28 8.91
C ASP A 113 -0.23 2.95 10.19
N VAL A 114 0.51 2.82 11.28
CA VAL A 114 0.15 3.38 12.58
C VAL A 114 0.02 4.90 12.54
N SER A 115 0.75 5.60 11.66
CA SER A 115 0.66 7.06 11.55
C SER A 115 -0.71 7.51 11.05
N HIS A 116 -1.30 6.81 10.09
CA HIS A 116 -2.66 7.06 9.60
C HIS A 116 -3.71 6.79 10.69
N LEU A 117 -3.51 5.74 11.48
CA LEU A 117 -4.40 5.40 12.60
C LEU A 117 -4.31 6.49 13.69
N ALA A 118 -3.10 6.96 14.00
CA ALA A 118 -2.88 8.05 14.95
C ALA A 118 -3.54 9.35 14.48
N GLN A 119 -3.47 9.66 13.19
CA GLN A 119 -4.16 10.82 12.63
C GLN A 119 -5.68 10.70 12.77
N ALA A 120 -6.26 9.53 12.48
CA ALA A 120 -7.69 9.30 12.66
C ALA A 120 -8.09 9.51 14.12
N SER A 121 -7.32 8.99 15.08
CA SER A 121 -7.55 9.19 16.52
C SER A 121 -7.52 10.68 16.90
N ARG A 122 -6.61 11.49 16.34
CA ARG A 122 -6.58 12.95 16.55
C ARG A 122 -7.82 13.68 16.05
N TYR A 123 -8.54 13.10 15.07
CA TYR A 123 -9.82 13.61 14.59
C TYR A 123 -11.02 13.08 15.40
N GLY A 124 -10.79 12.40 16.52
CA GLY A 124 -11.83 11.90 17.40
C GLY A 124 -12.38 10.52 17.04
N VAL A 125 -11.70 9.79 16.15
CA VAL A 125 -12.07 8.42 15.82
C VAL A 125 -11.71 7.50 16.99
N GLU A 126 -12.68 6.68 17.42
CA GLU A 126 -12.52 5.65 18.45
C GLU A 126 -12.49 4.23 17.85
N THR A 127 -13.05 4.05 16.65
CA THR A 127 -13.11 2.76 15.97
C THR A 127 -12.71 2.90 14.50
N ILE A 128 -11.83 2.02 14.02
CA ILE A 128 -11.51 1.89 12.61
C ILE A 128 -11.97 0.52 12.13
N GLU A 129 -12.81 0.52 11.10
CA GLU A 129 -13.29 -0.68 10.42
C GLU A 129 -12.51 -0.87 9.12
N LEU A 130 -11.76 -1.97 9.03
CA LEU A 130 -11.01 -2.33 7.83
C LEU A 130 -11.82 -3.31 6.99
N HIS A 131 -12.35 -2.83 5.87
CA HIS A 131 -13.15 -3.61 4.94
C HIS A 131 -12.24 -4.28 3.91
N THR A 132 -12.10 -5.60 4.02
CA THR A 132 -11.21 -6.43 3.18
C THR A 132 -12.01 -7.31 2.23
N GLY A 133 -11.38 -7.75 1.14
CA GLY A 133 -11.78 -8.97 0.45
C GLY A 133 -11.08 -10.19 1.06
N LYS A 134 -11.16 -11.33 0.40
CA LYS A 134 -10.47 -12.57 0.79
C LYS A 134 -8.95 -12.42 0.61
N CYS A 135 -8.29 -11.83 1.58
CA CYS A 135 -6.84 -11.55 1.51
C CYS A 135 -5.99 -12.81 1.31
N SER A 136 -6.43 -13.97 1.82
CA SER A 136 -5.74 -15.25 1.63
C SER A 136 -5.66 -15.70 0.16
N GLU A 137 -6.59 -15.26 -0.68
CA GLU A 137 -6.65 -15.54 -2.11
C GLU A 137 -6.10 -14.39 -2.96
N CYS A 138 -5.66 -13.30 -2.31
CA CYS A 138 -5.25 -12.08 -2.99
C CYS A 138 -3.79 -12.11 -3.42
N GLN A 139 -3.52 -11.88 -4.71
CA GLN A 139 -2.16 -11.75 -5.23
C GLN A 139 -1.36 -10.59 -4.58
N ALA A 140 -2.06 -9.60 -4.00
CA ALA A 140 -1.42 -8.49 -3.30
C ALA A 140 -1.11 -8.80 -1.84
N CYS A 141 -1.49 -9.96 -1.34
CA CYS A 141 -1.25 -10.38 0.04
C CYS A 141 -0.22 -11.50 0.08
N ARG A 142 1.00 -11.19 0.53
CA ARG A 142 2.07 -12.20 0.71
C ARG A 142 1.88 -13.00 1.99
N ASN A 143 1.34 -12.36 3.01
CA ASN A 143 1.11 -12.93 4.33
C ASN A 143 -0.30 -12.57 4.80
N ALA A 144 -1.14 -13.57 5.06
CA ALA A 144 -2.51 -13.36 5.52
C ALA A 144 -2.57 -12.80 6.95
N SER A 145 -1.52 -12.97 7.75
CA SER A 145 -1.44 -12.46 9.13
C SER A 145 -1.10 -10.96 9.22
N TRP A 146 -0.83 -10.28 8.10
CA TRP A 146 -0.42 -8.87 8.11
C TRP A 146 -1.37 -7.95 8.91
N LEU A 147 -2.65 -8.28 8.90
CA LEU A 147 -3.65 -7.49 9.61
C LEU A 147 -3.57 -7.68 11.11
N ASP A 148 -3.32 -8.92 11.56
CA ASP A 148 -3.15 -9.24 12.98
C ASP A 148 -1.89 -8.57 13.52
N GLU A 149 -0.81 -8.60 12.74
CA GLU A 149 0.44 -7.89 13.06
C GLU A 149 0.22 -6.38 13.18
N LYS A 150 -0.52 -5.78 12.23
CA LYS A 150 -0.89 -4.36 12.26
C LYS A 150 -1.80 -4.01 13.44
N LYS A 151 -2.71 -4.89 13.80
CA LYS A 151 -3.57 -4.71 14.96
C LYS A 151 -2.73 -4.70 16.25
N ILE A 152 -1.81 -5.65 16.41
CA ILE A 152 -0.92 -5.69 17.58
C ILE A 152 -0.09 -4.39 17.66
N GLU A 153 0.52 -3.97 16.54
CA GLU A 153 1.30 -2.73 16.46
C GLU A 153 0.46 -1.50 16.84
N ALA A 154 -0.80 -1.46 16.40
CA ALA A 154 -1.73 -0.38 16.72
C ALA A 154 -2.13 -0.41 18.20
N ASP A 155 -2.47 -1.58 18.73
CA ASP A 155 -2.88 -1.75 20.13
C ASP A 155 -1.73 -1.32 21.07
N GLU A 156 -0.49 -1.75 20.83
CA GLU A 156 0.70 -1.34 21.58
C GLU A 156 0.94 0.18 21.51
N PHE A 157 0.81 0.77 20.32
CA PHE A 157 1.00 2.21 20.14
C PHE A 157 -0.05 3.02 20.90
N PHE A 158 -1.32 2.64 20.80
CA PHE A 158 -2.39 3.38 21.45
C PHE A 158 -2.43 3.19 22.96
N GLU A 159 -2.03 2.04 23.47
CA GLU A 159 -1.88 1.80 24.91
C GLU A 159 -0.87 2.79 25.54
N LEU A 160 0.27 3.03 24.86
CA LEU A 160 1.29 3.97 25.31
C LEU A 160 0.78 5.43 25.41
N PHE A 161 -0.19 5.81 24.58
CA PHE A 161 -0.73 7.17 24.54
C PHE A 161 -2.05 7.34 25.29
N GLY A 162 -2.53 6.29 25.99
CA GLY A 162 -3.77 6.33 26.75
C GLY A 162 -5.03 6.47 25.90
N ASN A 163 -4.94 6.24 24.59
CA ASN A 163 -6.04 6.25 23.66
C ASN A 163 -6.59 4.83 23.48
N LYS A 164 -7.90 4.70 23.35
CA LYS A 164 -8.54 3.43 23.00
C LYS A 164 -9.03 3.50 21.56
N LEU A 165 -8.20 3.08 20.63
CA LEU A 165 -8.62 2.88 19.26
C LEU A 165 -8.87 1.40 19.03
N THR A 166 -10.10 1.07 18.64
CA THR A 166 -10.45 -0.32 18.25
C THR A 166 -10.27 -0.47 16.74
N VAL A 167 -9.51 -1.47 16.32
CA VAL A 167 -9.41 -1.84 14.91
C VAL A 167 -10.17 -3.15 14.70
N SER A 168 -11.17 -3.13 13.84
CA SER A 168 -11.96 -4.30 13.45
C SER A 168 -11.75 -4.63 11.98
N ARG A 169 -12.08 -5.85 11.59
CA ARG A 169 -12.04 -6.33 10.21
C ARG A 169 -13.41 -6.81 9.78
N GLU A 170 -13.84 -6.37 8.59
CA GLU A 170 -14.99 -6.92 7.90
C GLU A 170 -14.56 -7.47 6.53
N GLU A 171 -14.90 -8.73 6.26
CA GLU A 171 -14.58 -9.38 4.99
C GLU A 171 -15.77 -9.31 4.04
N HIS A 172 -15.52 -8.90 2.81
CA HIS A 172 -16.52 -8.74 1.74
C HIS A 172 -16.17 -9.59 0.53
N GLU A 173 -17.17 -9.89 -0.27
CA GLU A 173 -16.95 -10.51 -1.56
C GLU A 173 -16.19 -9.59 -2.53
N TRP A 174 -15.46 -10.20 -3.45
CA TRP A 174 -14.69 -9.47 -4.45
C TRP A 174 -15.59 -8.77 -5.45
N ASN A 175 -15.21 -7.57 -5.86
CA ASN A 175 -15.77 -6.94 -7.03
C ASN A 175 -15.21 -7.64 -8.29
N VAL A 176 -15.99 -8.56 -8.87
CA VAL A 176 -15.62 -9.37 -10.05
C VAL A 176 -15.26 -8.49 -11.25
N ASP A 177 -15.90 -7.33 -11.42
CA ASP A 177 -15.61 -6.39 -12.52
C ASP A 177 -14.22 -5.76 -12.38
N TYR A 178 -13.75 -5.52 -11.16
CA TYR A 178 -12.43 -4.97 -10.94
C TYR A 178 -11.34 -5.98 -11.33
N SER A 179 -11.50 -7.24 -10.98
CA SER A 179 -10.53 -8.29 -11.32
C SER A 179 -10.41 -8.50 -12.84
N LYS A 180 -11.54 -8.45 -13.57
CA LYS A 180 -11.59 -8.54 -15.05
C LYS A 180 -10.96 -7.31 -15.72
N ARG A 181 -11.27 -6.09 -15.25
CA ARG A 181 -10.68 -4.85 -15.79
C ARG A 181 -9.17 -4.82 -15.57
N HIS A 182 -8.70 -5.21 -14.40
CA HIS A 182 -7.27 -5.25 -14.08
C HIS A 182 -6.55 -6.31 -14.91
N PHE A 183 -7.15 -7.49 -15.10
CA PHE A 183 -6.63 -8.55 -15.95
C PHE A 183 -6.56 -8.11 -17.43
N LEU A 184 -7.63 -7.52 -17.96
CA LEU A 184 -7.68 -7.01 -19.33
C LEU A 184 -6.70 -5.85 -19.55
N THR A 185 -6.60 -4.92 -18.61
CA THR A 185 -5.65 -3.81 -18.67
C THR A 185 -4.20 -4.32 -18.67
N ASN A 186 -3.90 -5.36 -17.89
CA ASN A 186 -2.56 -5.96 -17.86
C ASN A 186 -2.28 -6.80 -19.13
N LEU A 187 -3.28 -7.45 -19.72
CA LEU A 187 -3.15 -8.16 -21.00
C LEU A 187 -2.89 -7.18 -22.16
N LEU A 188 -3.64 -6.11 -22.26
CA LEU A 188 -3.46 -5.07 -23.26
C LEU A 188 -2.09 -4.41 -23.14
N LYS A 189 -1.64 -4.11 -21.92
CA LYS A 189 -0.29 -3.57 -21.65
C LYS A 189 0.83 -4.54 -22.02
N ARG A 190 0.62 -5.87 -21.92
CA ARG A 190 1.60 -6.87 -22.36
C ARG A 190 1.70 -6.95 -23.88
N GLY A 191 0.61 -6.68 -24.61
CA GLY A 191 0.59 -6.62 -26.07
C GLY A 191 1.36 -5.42 -26.64
N GLU A 192 1.37 -4.28 -25.92
CA GLU A 192 2.08 -3.06 -26.32
C GLU A 192 3.56 -3.05 -25.94
N LEU A 193 4.03 -3.96 -25.07
CA LEU A 193 5.42 -4.05 -24.60
C LEU A 193 6.29 -5.04 -25.40
N GLY A 194 5.80 -5.51 -26.54
CA GLY A 194 6.55 -6.40 -27.46
C GLY A 194 7.74 -5.73 -28.18
N GLU A 195 7.90 -4.40 -28.08
CA GLU A 195 8.99 -3.69 -28.73
C GLU A 195 9.59 -2.62 -27.79
N GLN A 196 10.51 -3.01 -26.94
CA GLN A 196 11.62 -2.13 -26.52
C GLN A 196 12.70 -2.96 -25.81
N LYS A 197 13.60 -3.53 -26.62
CA LYS A 197 15.01 -3.72 -26.24
C LYS A 197 15.64 -2.33 -26.24
N GLU A 198 16.32 -2.01 -25.12
CA GLU A 198 17.66 -1.46 -25.14
C GLU A 198 18.05 -1.07 -23.71
N TYR A 199 18.96 -1.83 -23.15
CA TYR A 199 19.81 -1.39 -22.06
C TYR A 199 20.93 -0.57 -22.72
N GLY A 200 20.95 0.73 -22.51
CA GLY A 200 22.03 1.64 -22.86
C GLY A 200 22.65 2.16 -21.59
N GLU A 201 23.94 1.90 -21.46
CA GLU A 201 25.03 2.42 -20.65
C GLU A 201 24.76 3.39 -19.51
#